data_5e7509cc64877d05375e780e08dd3797
#
_entry.id   5e7509cc64877d05375e780e08dd3797
#
_cell.length_a   1.000
_cell.length_b   1.000
_cell.length_c   1.000
_cell.angle_alpha   90.00
_cell.angle_beta   90.00
_cell.angle_gamma   90.00
#
_symmetry.space_group_name_H-M   'P 1'
#
loop_
_entity.id
_entity.type
_entity.pdbx_description
1 polymer ?
#
loop_
_entity_poly.entity_id
_entity_poly.type
_entity_poly.pdbx_seq_one_letter_code
_entity_poly.pdbx_strand_id
1 'polypeptide(L)'
;GLYSSHPTLAIDLPRPTPDIPAAWLASSVDSAMARLQHGALHINCPFAEPLYGGDERHFADWSAALGDWWQSDRPWLQESETHAAPLPQPDWFFWRQKRGVVLAGRMSAQEGAQVAEWAATLGWPLIGDVLSQTGQPLPCADLWLAHPQAQRVLQDAQLVVQFGGSLTGKRLLQWQAQCRPEEYWVID
;
A
#
# COMPACT_ATOMS: atom_id res chain seq x y z
N GLY A 1 4.32 0.97 -22.94
CA GLY A 1 5.76 0.83 -22.78
C GLY A 1 6.16 -0.59 -22.46
N LEU A 2 7.47 -0.89 -22.45
CA LEU A 2 8.00 -2.25 -22.27
C LEU A 2 7.57 -2.90 -20.94
N TYR A 3 7.40 -2.09 -19.89
CA TYR A 3 7.06 -2.58 -18.56
C TYR A 3 5.57 -2.50 -18.24
N SER A 4 4.76 -1.89 -19.11
CA SER A 4 3.31 -1.76 -18.96
C SER A 4 2.89 -1.34 -17.54
N SER A 5 2.08 -2.16 -16.86
CA SER A 5 1.56 -1.92 -15.50
C SER A 5 2.39 -2.62 -14.38
N HIS A 6 3.57 -3.16 -14.70
CA HIS A 6 4.38 -3.84 -13.69
C HIS A 6 5.04 -2.90 -12.66
N PRO A 7 5.54 -1.70 -13.01
CA PRO A 7 6.01 -0.75 -12.00
C PRO A 7 4.86 -0.25 -11.13
N THR A 8 5.13 -0.02 -9.86
CA THR A 8 4.19 0.61 -8.94
C THR A 8 3.87 2.05 -9.37
N LEU A 9 4.90 2.75 -9.82
CA LEU A 9 4.80 4.11 -10.35
C LEU A 9 5.65 4.24 -11.61
N ALA A 10 5.14 4.94 -12.60
CA ALA A 10 5.88 5.28 -13.81
C ALA A 10 5.77 6.78 -14.08
N ILE A 11 6.89 7.41 -14.44
CA ILE A 11 6.94 8.79 -14.89
C ILE A 11 7.67 8.88 -16.22
N ASP A 12 7.18 9.74 -17.10
CA ASP A 12 7.81 10.06 -18.37
C ASP A 12 8.41 11.46 -18.26
N LEU A 13 9.73 11.57 -18.36
CA LEU A 13 10.42 12.85 -18.41
C LEU A 13 10.33 13.41 -19.84
N PRO A 14 10.29 14.73 -20.01
CA PRO A 14 10.43 15.36 -21.32
C PRO A 14 11.85 15.14 -21.87
N ARG A 15 12.02 15.33 -23.18
CA ARG A 15 13.36 15.36 -23.77
C ARG A 15 14.20 16.44 -23.08
N PRO A 16 15.45 16.11 -22.69
CA PRO A 16 16.31 17.09 -22.03
C PRO A 16 16.62 18.25 -22.97
N THR A 17 16.34 19.46 -22.51
CA THR A 17 16.72 20.72 -23.14
C THR A 17 17.25 21.67 -22.07
N PRO A 18 18.11 22.64 -22.44
CA PRO A 18 18.59 23.64 -21.47
C PRO A 18 17.47 24.48 -20.84
N ASP A 19 16.30 24.56 -21.48
CA ASP A 19 15.15 25.32 -21.01
C ASP A 19 14.42 24.65 -19.83
N ILE A 20 14.65 23.36 -19.62
CA ILE A 20 14.09 22.64 -18.49
C ILE A 20 14.98 22.86 -17.28
N PRO A 21 14.51 23.53 -16.22
CA PRO A 21 15.34 23.82 -15.06
C PRO A 21 15.80 22.55 -14.34
N ALA A 22 17.05 22.54 -13.85
CA ALA A 22 17.56 21.43 -13.02
C ALA A 22 16.69 21.19 -11.79
N ALA A 23 16.18 22.25 -11.15
CA ALA A 23 15.26 22.16 -10.03
C ALA A 23 13.96 21.44 -10.38
N TRP A 24 13.44 21.61 -11.60
CA TRP A 24 12.26 20.89 -12.05
C TRP A 24 12.51 19.37 -12.12
N LEU A 25 13.66 18.98 -12.68
CA LEU A 25 14.05 17.57 -12.76
C LEU A 25 14.18 16.94 -11.35
N ALA A 26 14.91 17.61 -10.46
CA ALA A 26 15.08 17.15 -9.08
C ALA A 26 13.73 17.02 -8.36
N SER A 27 12.86 18.05 -8.46
CA SER A 27 11.53 18.02 -7.86
C SER A 27 10.65 16.90 -8.42
N SER A 28 10.73 16.63 -9.72
CA SER A 28 9.92 15.58 -10.36
C SER A 28 10.31 14.20 -9.87
N VAL A 29 11.60 13.96 -9.68
CA VAL A 29 12.11 12.68 -9.13
C VAL A 29 11.73 12.56 -7.66
N ASP A 30 11.94 13.61 -6.85
CA ASP A 30 11.61 13.59 -5.42
C ASP A 30 10.11 13.38 -5.18
N SER A 31 9.24 14.07 -5.93
CA SER A 31 7.79 13.86 -5.84
C SER A 31 7.38 12.43 -6.25
N ALA A 32 8.07 11.84 -7.23
CA ALA A 32 7.82 10.46 -7.59
C ALA A 32 8.28 9.50 -6.48
N MET A 33 9.43 9.75 -5.88
CA MET A 33 9.96 8.97 -4.75
C MET A 33 9.07 9.10 -3.51
N ALA A 34 8.58 10.29 -3.19
CA ALA A 34 7.69 10.52 -2.05
C ALA A 34 6.36 9.75 -2.19
N ARG A 35 5.84 9.62 -3.43
CA ARG A 35 4.64 8.84 -3.71
C ARG A 35 4.87 7.34 -3.76
N LEU A 36 6.12 6.90 -3.88
CA LEU A 36 6.49 5.49 -3.96
C LEU A 36 6.64 4.92 -2.54
N GLN A 37 5.56 4.42 -1.96
CA GLN A 37 5.60 3.77 -0.65
C GLN A 37 6.31 2.42 -0.69
N HIS A 38 6.14 1.67 -1.79
CA HIS A 38 6.75 0.36 -2.00
C HIS A 38 6.79 0.02 -3.49
N GLY A 39 7.61 -0.96 -3.86
CA GLY A 39 7.69 -1.46 -5.22
C GLY A 39 8.74 -0.75 -6.08
N ALA A 40 8.50 -0.65 -7.38
CA ALA A 40 9.44 -0.11 -8.35
C ALA A 40 8.95 1.19 -8.99
N LEU A 41 9.84 2.17 -9.07
CA LEU A 41 9.66 3.37 -9.86
C LEU A 41 10.32 3.17 -11.24
N HIS A 42 9.57 3.37 -12.30
CA HIS A 42 10.08 3.42 -13.66
C HIS A 42 10.14 4.88 -14.12
N ILE A 43 11.34 5.32 -14.50
CA ILE A 43 11.57 6.66 -15.06
C ILE A 43 11.96 6.49 -16.53
N ASN A 44 11.13 6.98 -17.43
CA ASN A 44 11.46 7.02 -18.85
C ASN A 44 12.17 8.33 -19.17
N CYS A 45 13.40 8.22 -19.66
CA CYS A 45 14.25 9.35 -20.05
C CYS A 45 14.43 9.33 -21.58
N PRO A 46 13.61 10.06 -22.35
CA PRO A 46 13.73 10.09 -23.79
C PRO A 46 14.91 10.98 -24.24
N PHE A 47 15.86 10.39 -24.96
CA PHE A 47 16.95 11.13 -25.59
C PHE A 47 16.75 11.24 -27.09
N ALA A 48 17.24 12.32 -27.68
CA ALA A 48 17.22 12.51 -29.12
C ALA A 48 18.47 11.90 -29.76
N GLU A 49 18.34 11.38 -30.97
CA GLU A 49 19.49 11.00 -31.77
C GLU A 49 20.21 12.23 -32.35
N PRO A 50 21.53 12.14 -32.55
CA PRO A 50 22.41 11.02 -32.28
C PRO A 50 22.71 10.88 -30.78
N LEU A 51 22.69 9.63 -30.27
CA LEU A 51 22.97 9.34 -28.85
C LEU A 51 24.46 9.47 -28.49
N TYR A 52 25.29 9.56 -29.48
CA TYR A 52 26.73 9.78 -29.36
C TYR A 52 27.15 10.83 -30.38
N GLY A 53 28.04 11.70 -29.97
CA GLY A 53 28.56 12.79 -30.80
C GLY A 53 29.42 13.71 -29.97
N GLY A 54 30.36 14.36 -30.65
CA GLY A 54 31.54 14.94 -30.04
C GLY A 54 31.41 16.28 -29.33
N ASP A 55 30.25 16.82 -29.05
CA ASP A 55 30.14 18.06 -28.29
C ASP A 55 29.91 17.77 -26.81
N GLU A 56 30.97 17.80 -26.03
CA GLU A 56 30.88 17.91 -24.58
C GLU A 56 30.34 19.30 -24.23
N ARG A 57 29.04 19.44 -24.22
CA ARG A 57 28.39 20.67 -23.72
C ARG A 57 28.48 20.67 -22.21
N HIS A 58 29.21 21.60 -21.66
CA HIS A 58 29.26 21.81 -20.23
C HIS A 58 27.97 22.53 -19.79
N PHE A 59 27.14 21.83 -19.05
CA PHE A 59 25.91 22.37 -18.46
C PHE A 59 26.16 22.95 -17.05
N ALA A 60 27.32 23.53 -16.80
CA ALA A 60 27.70 24.08 -15.50
C ALA A 60 26.67 25.10 -15.00
N ASP A 61 26.24 26.01 -15.88
CA ASP A 61 25.25 27.05 -15.52
C ASP A 61 23.87 26.41 -15.22
N TRP A 62 23.49 25.36 -15.91
CA TRP A 62 22.24 24.65 -15.68
C TRP A 62 22.21 23.97 -14.32
N SER A 63 23.30 23.32 -13.92
CA SER A 63 23.42 22.67 -12.63
C SER A 63 23.70 23.64 -11.47
N ALA A 64 24.30 24.82 -11.75
CA ALA A 64 24.60 25.82 -10.74
C ALA A 64 23.37 26.35 -9.99
N ALA A 65 22.18 26.28 -10.61
CA ALA A 65 20.92 26.66 -9.97
C ALA A 65 20.56 25.81 -8.73
N LEU A 66 21.14 24.60 -8.59
CA LEU A 66 20.95 23.73 -7.43
C LEU A 66 22.05 23.91 -6.35
N GLY A 67 23.06 24.76 -6.61
CA GLY A 67 24.15 25.03 -5.67
C GLY A 67 24.81 23.77 -5.14
N ASP A 68 25.11 23.78 -3.85
CA ASP A 68 25.78 22.66 -3.17
C ASP A 68 24.87 21.43 -2.95
N TRP A 69 23.60 21.52 -3.34
CA TRP A 69 22.65 20.40 -3.18
C TRP A 69 23.16 19.12 -3.87
N TRP A 70 23.78 19.23 -5.04
CA TRP A 70 24.36 18.09 -5.77
C TRP A 70 25.35 17.25 -4.97
N GLN A 71 25.92 17.81 -3.92
CA GLN A 71 26.89 17.14 -3.04
C GLN A 71 26.21 16.67 -1.72
N SER A 72 24.90 16.86 -1.59
CA SER A 72 24.15 16.48 -0.39
C SER A 72 23.40 15.18 -0.59
N ASP A 73 23.14 14.48 0.50
CA ASP A 73 22.28 13.27 0.53
C ASP A 73 20.81 13.64 0.83
N ARG A 74 20.44 14.91 0.74
CA ARG A 74 19.08 15.38 1.03
C ARG A 74 18.25 15.48 -0.24
N PRO A 75 16.93 15.18 -0.19
CA PRO A 75 16.06 15.46 -1.32
C PRO A 75 16.02 16.97 -1.60
N TRP A 76 15.82 17.35 -2.86
CA TRP A 76 15.61 18.73 -3.27
C TRP A 76 14.27 19.25 -2.80
N LEU A 77 13.23 18.44 -2.97
CA LEU A 77 11.88 18.70 -2.50
C LEU A 77 11.57 17.76 -1.33
N GLN A 78 11.34 18.33 -0.16
CA GLN A 78 10.86 17.59 1.00
C GLN A 78 9.36 17.78 1.11
N GLU A 79 8.59 16.73 0.81
CA GLU A 79 7.15 16.71 1.08
C GLU A 79 6.94 16.51 2.58
N SER A 80 6.18 17.40 3.20
CA SER A 80 5.71 17.15 4.56
C SER A 80 4.63 16.08 4.48
N GLU A 81 4.81 14.98 5.21
CA GLU A 81 3.69 14.07 5.44
C GLU A 81 2.59 14.85 6.12
N THR A 82 1.50 15.08 5.39
CA THR A 82 0.27 15.53 6.00
C THR A 82 -0.23 14.33 6.80
N HIS A 83 0.04 14.33 8.10
CA HIS A 83 -0.66 13.39 8.98
C HIS A 83 -2.14 13.63 8.76
N ALA A 84 -2.82 12.65 8.18
CA ALA A 84 -4.26 12.67 8.09
C ALA A 84 -4.79 12.99 9.49
N ALA A 85 -5.72 13.94 9.59
CA ALA A 85 -6.39 14.19 10.86
C ALA A 85 -6.85 12.83 11.40
N PRO A 86 -6.64 12.54 12.69
CA PRO A 86 -7.04 11.27 13.25
C PRO A 86 -8.52 11.06 12.90
N LEU A 87 -8.80 9.95 12.22
CA LEU A 87 -10.18 9.56 11.94
C LEU A 87 -10.93 9.56 13.26
N PRO A 88 -12.19 10.05 13.29
CA PRO A 88 -13.00 9.96 14.49
C PRO A 88 -12.97 8.51 14.96
N GLN A 89 -12.43 8.28 16.15
CA GLN A 89 -12.33 6.94 16.69
C GLN A 89 -13.75 6.41 16.88
N PRO A 90 -14.08 5.26 16.27
CA PRO A 90 -15.37 4.64 16.54
C PRO A 90 -15.50 4.37 18.03
N ASP A 91 -16.72 4.39 18.55
CA ASP A 91 -16.99 4.01 19.94
C ASP A 91 -16.62 2.54 20.13
N TRP A 92 -15.34 2.30 20.48
CA TRP A 92 -14.81 0.96 20.65
C TRP A 92 -15.51 0.20 21.77
N PHE A 93 -15.94 0.87 22.85
CA PHE A 93 -16.66 0.22 23.94
C PHE A 93 -18.01 -0.34 23.49
N PHE A 94 -18.66 0.31 22.54
CA PHE A 94 -19.88 -0.18 21.91
C PHE A 94 -19.57 -1.35 20.97
N TRP A 95 -18.59 -1.20 20.06
CA TRP A 95 -18.33 -2.19 19.03
C TRP A 95 -17.72 -3.49 19.55
N ARG A 96 -16.90 -3.45 20.60
CA ARG A 96 -16.30 -4.66 21.20
C ARG A 96 -17.32 -5.63 21.79
N GLN A 97 -18.55 -5.18 22.06
CA GLN A 97 -19.63 -6.00 22.59
C GLN A 97 -20.48 -6.66 21.49
N LYS A 98 -20.24 -6.31 20.24
CA LYS A 98 -20.93 -6.84 19.08
C LYS A 98 -20.35 -8.19 18.66
N ARG A 99 -21.10 -8.91 17.85
CA ARG A 99 -20.56 -10.11 17.16
C ARG A 99 -19.65 -9.64 16.05
N GLY A 100 -18.34 -9.79 16.25
CA GLY A 100 -17.33 -9.41 15.28
C GLY A 100 -16.70 -10.61 14.58
N VAL A 101 -16.18 -10.36 13.39
CA VAL A 101 -15.33 -11.28 12.63
C VAL A 101 -14.07 -10.52 12.22
N VAL A 102 -12.91 -11.15 12.40
CA VAL A 102 -11.63 -10.59 11.99
C VAL A 102 -11.15 -11.32 10.74
N LEU A 103 -10.81 -10.56 9.72
CA LEU A 103 -10.13 -11.06 8.53
C LEU A 103 -8.70 -10.57 8.55
N ALA A 104 -7.76 -11.45 8.25
CA ALA A 104 -6.35 -11.09 8.17
C ALA A 104 -5.81 -11.38 6.78
N GLY A 105 -5.43 -10.35 6.06
CA GLY A 105 -4.75 -10.41 4.78
C GLY A 105 -3.24 -10.50 4.94
N ARG A 106 -2.51 -10.03 3.95
CA ARG A 106 -1.04 -10.05 3.96
C ARG A 106 -0.48 -9.10 5.02
N MET A 107 0.40 -9.60 5.87
CA MET A 107 1.09 -8.83 6.90
C MET A 107 2.39 -9.50 7.35
N SER A 108 3.18 -8.81 8.17
CA SER A 108 4.37 -9.37 8.80
C SER A 108 4.01 -10.36 9.90
N ALA A 109 4.97 -11.21 10.30
CA ALA A 109 4.77 -12.18 11.38
C ALA A 109 4.46 -11.48 12.73
N GLN A 110 5.04 -10.32 12.98
CA GLN A 110 4.78 -9.55 14.19
C GLN A 110 3.35 -9.01 14.23
N GLU A 111 2.90 -8.40 13.15
CA GLU A 111 1.52 -7.89 13.01
C GLU A 111 0.51 -9.03 13.09
N GLY A 112 0.78 -10.14 12.39
CA GLY A 112 -0.09 -11.32 12.42
C GLY A 112 -0.27 -11.88 13.82
N ALA A 113 0.80 -11.95 14.62
CA ALA A 113 0.72 -12.38 16.01
C ALA A 113 -0.13 -11.42 16.86
N GLN A 114 0.05 -10.10 16.69
CA GLN A 114 -0.73 -9.08 17.40
C GLN A 114 -2.22 -9.14 17.05
N VAL A 115 -2.55 -9.30 15.77
CA VAL A 115 -3.94 -9.45 15.32
C VAL A 115 -4.57 -10.73 15.88
N ALA A 116 -3.83 -11.84 15.94
CA ALA A 116 -4.31 -13.09 16.51
C ALA A 116 -4.59 -12.97 18.01
N GLU A 117 -3.71 -12.35 18.77
CA GLU A 117 -3.89 -12.09 20.20
C GLU A 117 -5.09 -11.16 20.45
N TRP A 118 -5.19 -10.10 19.66
CA TRP A 118 -6.30 -9.15 19.76
C TRP A 118 -7.65 -9.81 19.48
N ALA A 119 -7.78 -10.60 18.41
CA ALA A 119 -8.99 -11.34 18.10
C ALA A 119 -9.36 -12.34 19.19
N ALA A 120 -8.37 -13.03 19.77
CA ALA A 120 -8.57 -13.97 20.87
C ALA A 120 -9.10 -13.29 22.14
N THR A 121 -8.58 -12.09 22.50
CA THR A 121 -9.09 -11.32 23.63
C THR A 121 -10.55 -10.91 23.49
N LEU A 122 -11.03 -10.74 22.26
CA LEU A 122 -12.42 -10.39 21.98
C LEU A 122 -13.33 -11.61 21.86
N GLY A 123 -12.76 -12.81 21.73
CA GLY A 123 -13.49 -14.00 21.41
C GLY A 123 -14.10 -14.00 20.00
N TRP A 124 -13.55 -13.18 19.10
CA TRP A 124 -14.00 -13.08 17.72
C TRP A 124 -13.30 -14.11 16.83
N PRO A 125 -14.02 -14.77 15.93
CA PRO A 125 -13.39 -15.68 14.98
C PRO A 125 -12.43 -14.89 14.08
N LEU A 126 -11.19 -15.40 13.96
CA LEU A 126 -10.17 -14.86 13.08
C LEU A 126 -9.98 -15.79 11.88
N ILE A 127 -10.18 -15.25 10.70
CA ILE A 127 -9.97 -15.95 9.43
C ILE A 127 -8.73 -15.36 8.78
N GLY A 128 -7.63 -16.10 8.85
CA GLY A 128 -6.36 -15.70 8.23
C GLY A 128 -6.26 -16.20 6.79
N ASP A 129 -5.91 -15.30 5.90
CA ASP A 129 -5.43 -15.67 4.57
C ASP A 129 -4.06 -16.37 4.67
N VAL A 130 -3.66 -17.07 3.62
CA VAL A 130 -2.38 -17.81 3.58
C VAL A 130 -1.15 -16.90 3.86
N LEU A 131 -1.24 -15.61 3.56
CA LEU A 131 -0.16 -14.63 3.78
C LEU A 131 -0.31 -13.83 5.08
N SER A 132 -1.28 -14.16 5.92
CA SER A 132 -1.61 -13.36 7.12
C SER A 132 -0.62 -13.50 8.27
N GLN A 133 0.19 -14.55 8.29
CA GLN A 133 1.14 -14.83 9.39
C GLN A 133 0.50 -14.91 10.79
N THR A 134 -0.81 -15.12 10.88
CA THR A 134 -1.56 -15.17 12.16
C THR A 134 -1.46 -16.49 12.88
N GLY A 135 -0.74 -17.48 12.33
CA GLY A 135 -0.72 -18.84 12.87
C GLY A 135 -2.00 -19.64 12.62
N GLN A 136 -2.95 -19.09 11.86
CA GLN A 136 -4.20 -19.73 11.43
C GLN A 136 -5.04 -20.34 12.59
N PRO A 137 -5.55 -19.51 13.52
CA PRO A 137 -6.37 -20.02 14.63
C PRO A 137 -7.64 -20.73 14.16
N LEU A 138 -8.15 -20.43 12.96
CA LEU A 138 -9.18 -21.17 12.26
C LEU A 138 -8.61 -21.72 10.94
N PRO A 139 -7.96 -22.88 10.96
CA PRO A 139 -7.31 -23.41 9.77
C PRO A 139 -8.31 -23.84 8.70
N CYS A 140 -7.83 -23.94 7.47
CA CYS A 140 -8.60 -24.44 6.32
C CYS A 140 -9.90 -23.65 6.04
N ALA A 141 -9.88 -22.35 6.18
CA ALA A 141 -11.06 -21.50 5.97
C ALA A 141 -11.75 -21.74 4.63
N ASP A 142 -10.99 -21.93 3.56
CA ASP A 142 -11.55 -22.23 2.24
C ASP A 142 -12.32 -23.55 2.17
N LEU A 143 -12.06 -24.50 3.07
CA LEU A 143 -12.84 -25.74 3.12
C LEU A 143 -14.16 -25.54 3.88
N TRP A 144 -14.11 -25.03 5.12
CA TRP A 144 -15.33 -24.91 5.91
C TRP A 144 -16.22 -23.75 5.48
N LEU A 145 -15.69 -22.70 4.86
CA LEU A 145 -16.49 -21.66 4.19
C LEU A 145 -17.31 -22.19 3.00
N ALA A 146 -17.01 -23.38 2.50
CA ALA A 146 -17.89 -24.03 1.52
C ALA A 146 -19.21 -24.49 2.15
N HIS A 147 -19.27 -24.66 3.47
CA HIS A 147 -20.45 -25.20 4.13
C HIS A 147 -21.45 -24.09 4.47
N PRO A 148 -22.74 -24.23 4.08
CA PRO A 148 -23.74 -23.18 4.29
C PRO A 148 -23.97 -22.77 5.75
N GLN A 149 -23.78 -23.70 6.70
CA GLN A 149 -23.92 -23.37 8.13
C GLN A 149 -22.80 -22.45 8.62
N ALA A 150 -21.55 -22.70 8.20
CA ALA A 150 -20.44 -21.84 8.56
C ALA A 150 -20.61 -20.42 7.99
N GLN A 151 -21.07 -20.33 6.74
CA GLN A 151 -21.39 -19.05 6.13
C GLN A 151 -22.47 -18.30 6.91
N ARG A 152 -23.53 -18.97 7.34
CA ARG A 152 -24.63 -18.35 8.13
C ARG A 152 -24.13 -17.80 9.46
N VAL A 153 -23.32 -18.55 10.19
CA VAL A 153 -22.75 -18.10 11.48
C VAL A 153 -21.94 -16.83 11.30
N LEU A 154 -21.16 -16.74 10.23
CA LEU A 154 -20.38 -15.54 9.94
C LEU A 154 -21.21 -14.39 9.36
N GLN A 155 -22.33 -14.68 8.67
CA GLN A 155 -23.25 -13.65 8.16
C GLN A 155 -23.96 -12.91 9.28
N ASP A 156 -24.05 -13.48 10.47
CA ASP A 156 -24.61 -12.81 11.66
C ASP A 156 -23.63 -11.79 12.29
N ALA A 157 -22.44 -11.63 11.73
CA ALA A 157 -21.49 -10.63 12.18
C ALA A 157 -22.06 -9.20 12.01
N GLN A 158 -21.96 -8.43 13.09
CA GLN A 158 -22.36 -7.02 13.10
C GLN A 158 -21.19 -6.10 12.73
N LEU A 159 -19.98 -6.55 13.01
CA LEU A 159 -18.75 -5.87 12.62
C LEU A 159 -17.78 -6.83 11.94
N VAL A 160 -17.24 -6.42 10.81
CA VAL A 160 -16.09 -7.10 10.19
C VAL A 160 -14.90 -6.16 10.27
N VAL A 161 -13.77 -6.65 10.78
CA VAL A 161 -12.51 -5.92 10.81
C VAL A 161 -11.51 -6.68 9.97
N GLN A 162 -11.08 -6.06 8.89
CA GLN A 162 -10.06 -6.60 8.00
C GLN A 162 -8.73 -5.89 8.25
N PHE A 163 -7.69 -6.65 8.55
CA PHE A 163 -6.31 -6.17 8.60
C PHE A 163 -5.56 -6.59 7.34
N GLY A 164 -4.84 -5.64 6.73
CA GLY A 164 -4.12 -5.83 5.48
C GLY A 164 -5.03 -5.86 4.24
N GLY A 165 -4.53 -5.32 3.14
CA GLY A 165 -5.33 -5.04 1.94
C GLY A 165 -5.64 -6.25 1.06
N SER A 166 -4.81 -7.31 1.07
CA SER A 166 -4.89 -8.39 0.09
C SER A 166 -5.39 -9.70 0.70
N LEU A 167 -6.56 -10.14 0.26
CA LEU A 167 -7.08 -11.48 0.51
C LEU A 167 -6.96 -12.31 -0.77
N THR A 168 -6.53 -13.56 -0.68
CA THR A 168 -6.31 -14.47 -1.83
C THR A 168 -7.25 -15.66 -1.85
N GLY A 169 -7.80 -16.06 -0.71
CA GLY A 169 -8.72 -17.18 -0.58
C GLY A 169 -10.02 -16.98 -1.34
N LYS A 170 -10.29 -17.80 -2.35
CA LYS A 170 -11.48 -17.66 -3.22
C LYS A 170 -12.78 -17.59 -2.43
N ARG A 171 -12.96 -18.50 -1.46
CA ARG A 171 -14.20 -18.56 -0.69
C ARG A 171 -14.30 -17.46 0.34
N LEU A 172 -13.18 -17.01 0.87
CA LEU A 172 -13.10 -15.85 1.74
C LEU A 172 -13.53 -14.58 0.98
N LEU A 173 -13.03 -14.39 -0.24
CA LEU A 173 -13.46 -13.28 -1.10
C LEU A 173 -14.94 -13.36 -1.46
N GLN A 174 -15.47 -14.56 -1.74
CA GLN A 174 -16.90 -14.77 -2.00
C GLN A 174 -17.74 -14.41 -0.79
N TRP A 175 -17.33 -14.85 0.41
CA TRP A 175 -18.01 -14.49 1.65
C TRP A 175 -17.96 -12.99 1.91
N GLN A 176 -16.79 -12.35 1.75
CA GLN A 176 -16.61 -10.91 1.88
C GLN A 176 -17.57 -10.13 0.98
N ALA A 177 -17.72 -10.55 -0.27
CA ALA A 177 -18.62 -9.89 -1.22
C ALA A 177 -20.11 -10.02 -0.83
N GLN A 178 -20.47 -11.02 -0.04
CA GLN A 178 -21.84 -11.34 0.34
C GLN A 178 -22.21 -10.89 1.75
N CYS A 179 -21.21 -10.71 2.64
CA CYS A 179 -21.47 -10.30 4.03
C CYS A 179 -22.13 -8.90 4.07
N ARG A 180 -22.96 -8.68 5.07
CA ARG A 180 -23.70 -7.41 5.27
C ARG A 180 -23.67 -7.03 6.74
N PRO A 181 -22.47 -6.76 7.31
CA PRO A 181 -22.36 -6.28 8.68
C PRO A 181 -22.95 -4.86 8.81
N GLU A 182 -23.19 -4.43 10.05
CA GLU A 182 -23.53 -3.03 10.34
C GLU A 182 -22.37 -2.11 9.95
N GLU A 183 -21.15 -2.54 10.21
CA GLU A 183 -19.92 -1.85 9.84
C GLU A 183 -18.84 -2.80 9.30
N TYR A 184 -18.05 -2.30 8.36
CA TYR A 184 -16.88 -3.01 7.82
C TYR A 184 -15.66 -2.08 7.87
N TRP A 185 -14.67 -2.43 8.66
CA TRP A 185 -13.44 -1.64 8.82
C TRP A 185 -12.27 -2.30 8.11
N VAL A 186 -11.54 -1.52 7.34
CA VAL A 186 -10.26 -1.94 6.73
C VAL A 186 -9.14 -1.16 7.41
N ILE A 187 -8.17 -1.88 7.92
CA ILE A 187 -6.98 -1.37 8.60
C ILE A 187 -5.77 -1.87 7.80
N ASP A 188 -5.13 -0.96 7.04
CA ASP A 188 -3.99 -1.24 6.16
C ASP A 188 -2.83 -0.29 6.45
#